data_fe5ebbd1efebc9117f22245ecb2cce9c
#
_entry.id   fe5ebbd1efebc9117f22245ecb2cce9c
#
_cell.length_a   1.000
_cell.length_b   1.000
_cell.length_c   1.000
_cell.angle_alpha   90.00
_cell.angle_beta   90.00
_cell.angle_gamma   90.00
#
_symmetry.space_group_name_H-M   'P 1'
#
loop_
_entity.id
_entity.type
_entity.pdbx_description
1 polymer ?
#
loop_
_entity_poly.entity_id
_entity_poly.type
_entity_poly.pdbx_seq_one_letter_code
_entity_poly.pdbx_strand_id
1 'polypeptide(L)'
;MIKLLIADDEPLVQIGLKSMINWADYGIEICGTAMNGQDALEMIAEYSPEIVIPDIRMPIMNGLTLAKTCRETYGKIPLFIFLTSYEEFQLIKEAMTYEAVDYLIKLELNAKALEEAVKKTLSRLETIQVSMGYKDSGRPLLQSYYEKFFMRLLHNLFDNEEQFELQSRDLRLDFTETCYFTALCQIQEETSRXXXXXXX
;
A
#
# COMPACT_ATOMS: atom_id res chain seq x y z
N MET A 1 -3.24 12.95 -0.67
CA MET A 1 -3.46 12.31 -1.99
C MET A 1 -2.96 10.87 -1.88
N ILE A 2 -3.67 9.96 -2.49
CA ILE A 2 -3.32 8.53 -2.55
C ILE A 2 -2.19 8.37 -3.58
N LYS A 3 -1.11 7.74 -3.18
CA LYS A 3 0.04 7.50 -4.07
C LYS A 3 -0.12 6.19 -4.82
N LEU A 4 0.18 6.23 -6.10
CA LEU A 4 0.13 5.07 -6.99
C LEU A 4 1.47 4.89 -7.69
N LEU A 5 1.95 3.64 -7.71
CA LEU A 5 3.16 3.24 -8.42
C LEU A 5 2.77 2.33 -9.60
N ILE A 6 3.36 2.55 -10.76
CA ILE A 6 3.19 1.69 -11.94
C ILE A 6 4.50 0.92 -12.16
N ALA A 7 4.41 -0.40 -12.38
CA ALA A 7 5.60 -1.20 -12.65
C ALA A 7 5.36 -2.07 -13.89
N ASP A 8 6.08 -1.78 -14.97
CA ASP A 8 5.92 -2.49 -16.25
C ASP A 8 7.20 -2.28 -17.05
N ASP A 9 7.75 -3.34 -17.64
CA ASP A 9 8.99 -3.23 -18.42
C ASP A 9 8.77 -2.64 -19.83
N GLU A 10 7.51 -2.36 -20.19
CA GLU A 10 7.13 -1.71 -21.44
C GLU A 10 6.84 -0.22 -21.22
N PRO A 11 7.73 0.71 -21.60
CA PRO A 11 7.49 2.15 -21.39
C PRO A 11 6.20 2.67 -22.02
N LEU A 12 5.75 2.07 -23.11
CA LEU A 12 4.51 2.49 -23.77
C LEU A 12 3.28 2.18 -22.93
N VAL A 13 3.29 1.07 -22.18
CA VAL A 13 2.22 0.72 -21.24
C VAL A 13 2.18 1.73 -20.09
N GLN A 14 3.35 2.07 -19.54
CA GLN A 14 3.45 3.08 -18.47
C GLN A 14 2.88 4.44 -18.93
N ILE A 15 3.27 4.89 -20.15
CA ILE A 15 2.78 6.16 -20.73
C ILE A 15 1.26 6.09 -20.94
N GLY A 16 0.79 4.97 -21.49
CA GLY A 16 -0.64 4.73 -21.72
C GLY A 16 -1.45 4.85 -20.43
N LEU A 17 -1.05 4.14 -19.38
CA LEU A 17 -1.72 4.19 -18.07
C LEU A 17 -1.74 5.60 -17.48
N LYS A 18 -0.62 6.32 -17.57
CA LYS A 18 -0.53 7.70 -17.03
C LYS A 18 -1.52 8.65 -17.72
N SER A 19 -1.73 8.47 -19.03
CA SER A 19 -2.54 9.39 -19.84
C SER A 19 -3.99 8.94 -20.04
N MET A 20 -4.33 7.70 -19.70
CA MET A 20 -5.61 7.07 -20.02
C MET A 20 -6.79 7.70 -19.29
N ILE A 21 -6.57 8.12 -18.04
CA ILE A 21 -7.58 8.79 -17.19
C ILE A 21 -6.93 9.99 -16.49
N ASN A 22 -7.75 10.89 -15.98
CA ASN A 22 -7.25 11.98 -15.14
C ASN A 22 -7.18 11.49 -13.67
N TRP A 23 -6.02 11.06 -13.23
CA TRP A 23 -5.80 10.48 -11.90
C TRP A 23 -6.18 11.44 -10.76
N ALA A 24 -6.04 12.75 -10.98
CA ALA A 24 -6.41 13.77 -9.98
C ALA A 24 -7.90 13.74 -9.65
N ASP A 25 -8.77 13.35 -10.60
CA ASP A 25 -10.22 13.22 -10.37
C ASP A 25 -10.56 12.14 -9.33
N TYR A 26 -9.63 11.22 -9.10
CA TYR A 26 -9.75 10.11 -8.12
C TYR A 26 -8.92 10.39 -6.86
N GLY A 27 -8.32 11.58 -6.72
CA GLY A 27 -7.45 11.92 -5.60
C GLY A 27 -6.14 11.14 -5.57
N ILE A 28 -5.71 10.65 -6.74
CA ILE A 28 -4.51 9.81 -6.91
C ILE A 28 -3.36 10.63 -7.53
N GLU A 29 -2.18 10.43 -6.98
CA GLU A 29 -0.92 10.95 -7.54
C GLU A 29 -0.02 9.77 -7.92
N ILE A 30 0.46 9.75 -9.16
CA ILE A 30 1.44 8.75 -9.60
C ILE A 30 2.81 9.17 -9.07
N CYS A 31 3.29 8.46 -8.06
CA CYS A 31 4.57 8.77 -7.37
C CYS A 31 5.79 8.27 -8.14
N GLY A 32 5.59 7.36 -9.11
CA GLY A 32 6.71 6.88 -9.93
C GLY A 32 6.35 5.75 -10.86
N THR A 33 7.35 5.34 -11.64
CA THR A 33 7.25 4.15 -12.50
C THR A 33 8.54 3.34 -12.39
N ALA A 34 8.41 2.01 -12.40
CA ALA A 34 9.52 1.05 -12.34
C ALA A 34 9.52 0.15 -13.58
N MET A 35 10.68 -0.34 -13.96
CA MET A 35 10.87 -1.22 -15.14
C MET A 35 10.93 -2.70 -14.75
N ASN A 36 10.89 -3.01 -13.46
CA ASN A 36 10.94 -4.38 -12.93
C ASN A 36 10.47 -4.37 -11.48
N GLY A 37 10.20 -5.55 -10.94
CA GLY A 37 9.70 -5.67 -9.57
C GLY A 37 10.71 -5.30 -8.49
N GLN A 38 12.02 -5.42 -8.76
CA GLN A 38 13.04 -5.04 -7.77
C GLN A 38 13.07 -3.51 -7.59
N ASP A 39 13.11 -2.76 -8.69
CA ASP A 39 13.04 -1.30 -8.66
C ASP A 39 11.71 -0.84 -8.02
N ALA A 40 10.62 -1.54 -8.35
CA ALA A 40 9.30 -1.26 -7.76
C ALA A 40 9.32 -1.46 -6.23
N LEU A 41 9.96 -2.51 -5.74
CA LEU A 41 10.08 -2.78 -4.30
C LEU A 41 10.85 -1.67 -3.57
N GLU A 42 11.94 -1.20 -4.18
CA GLU A 42 12.72 -0.07 -3.65
C GLU A 42 11.89 1.22 -3.61
N MET A 43 11.15 1.49 -4.68
CA MET A 43 10.26 2.66 -4.75
C MET A 43 9.09 2.55 -3.75
N ILE A 44 8.57 1.33 -3.50
CA ILE A 44 7.55 1.10 -2.48
C ILE A 44 8.09 1.45 -1.09
N ALA A 45 9.31 1.05 -0.79
CA ALA A 45 9.96 1.39 0.48
C ALA A 45 10.17 2.90 0.62
N GLU A 46 10.53 3.60 -0.48
CA GLU A 46 10.81 5.04 -0.47
C GLU A 46 9.53 5.90 -0.41
N TYR A 47 8.57 5.62 -1.30
CA TYR A 47 7.41 6.49 -1.49
C TYR A 47 6.17 6.03 -0.72
N SER A 48 6.14 4.78 -0.26
CA SER A 48 5.01 4.16 0.45
C SER A 48 3.68 4.34 -0.28
N PRO A 49 3.57 3.87 -1.54
CA PRO A 49 2.31 4.01 -2.29
C PRO A 49 1.20 3.15 -1.67
N GLU A 50 -0.03 3.62 -1.75
CA GLU A 50 -1.20 2.85 -1.32
C GLU A 50 -1.66 1.86 -2.39
N ILE A 51 -1.35 2.14 -3.66
CA ILE A 51 -1.77 1.33 -4.81
C ILE A 51 -0.55 1.06 -5.69
N VAL A 52 -0.42 -0.17 -6.16
CA VAL A 52 0.60 -0.56 -7.15
C VAL A 52 -0.11 -1.22 -8.33
N ILE A 53 0.26 -0.81 -9.54
CA ILE A 53 -0.19 -1.47 -10.79
C ILE A 53 1.03 -2.15 -11.41
N PRO A 54 1.31 -3.43 -11.08
CA PRO A 54 2.43 -4.14 -11.67
C PRO A 54 2.00 -5.01 -12.85
N ASP A 55 2.86 -5.12 -13.85
CA ASP A 55 2.76 -6.23 -14.79
C ASP A 55 3.11 -7.54 -14.08
N ILE A 56 2.45 -8.62 -14.48
CA ILE A 56 2.78 -9.96 -13.96
C ILE A 56 4.18 -10.35 -14.39
N ARG A 57 4.54 -10.15 -15.67
CA ARG A 57 5.84 -10.57 -16.20
C ARG A 57 6.80 -9.38 -16.35
N MET A 58 7.71 -9.29 -15.42
CA MET A 58 8.79 -8.31 -15.48
C MET A 58 10.13 -9.03 -15.29
N PRO A 59 11.22 -8.49 -15.84
CA PRO A 59 12.56 -9.02 -15.59
C PRO A 59 12.96 -8.83 -14.12
N ILE A 60 13.97 -9.55 -13.68
CA ILE A 60 14.58 -9.49 -12.35
C ILE A 60 13.61 -10.01 -11.28
N MET A 61 12.48 -9.34 -11.07
CA MET A 61 11.43 -9.73 -10.13
C MET A 61 10.07 -9.51 -10.79
N ASN A 62 9.27 -10.55 -10.88
CA ASN A 62 7.93 -10.48 -11.46
C ASN A 62 6.91 -9.87 -10.50
N GLY A 63 5.75 -9.46 -11.01
CA GLY A 63 4.72 -8.79 -10.21
C GLY A 63 4.13 -9.63 -9.09
N LEU A 64 4.05 -10.95 -9.27
CA LEU A 64 3.53 -11.85 -8.23
C LEU A 64 4.52 -11.95 -7.06
N THR A 65 5.81 -12.08 -7.37
CA THR A 65 6.87 -12.09 -6.36
C THR A 65 6.89 -10.75 -5.61
N LEU A 66 6.76 -9.63 -6.33
CA LEU A 66 6.65 -8.30 -5.73
C LEU A 66 5.48 -8.24 -4.74
N ALA A 67 4.28 -8.67 -5.16
CA ALA A 67 3.08 -8.62 -4.30
C ALA A 67 3.24 -9.52 -3.07
N LYS A 68 3.80 -10.73 -3.26
CA LYS A 68 4.09 -11.64 -2.15
C LYS A 68 5.03 -10.99 -1.13
N THR A 69 6.17 -10.45 -1.60
CA THR A 69 7.14 -9.77 -0.75
C THR A 69 6.50 -8.60 0.01
N CYS A 70 5.72 -7.78 -0.70
CA CYS A 70 5.00 -6.67 -0.08
C CYS A 70 4.00 -7.15 0.97
N ARG A 71 3.28 -8.24 0.69
CA ARG A 71 2.30 -8.81 1.62
C ARG A 71 2.97 -9.29 2.90
N GLU A 72 4.11 -9.94 2.76
CA GLU A 72 4.90 -10.45 3.90
C GLU A 72 5.53 -9.32 4.71
N THR A 73 6.01 -8.27 4.02
CA THR A 73 6.73 -7.16 4.66
C THR A 73 5.79 -6.10 5.23
N TYR A 74 4.78 -5.71 4.46
CA TYR A 74 3.95 -4.53 4.75
C TYR A 74 2.50 -4.86 5.11
N GLY A 75 2.05 -6.09 4.90
CA GLY A 75 0.69 -6.51 5.22
C GLY A 75 -0.33 -6.14 4.15
N LYS A 76 -1.43 -5.47 4.54
CA LYS A 76 -2.58 -5.26 3.64
C LYS A 76 -2.40 -4.16 2.60
N ILE A 77 -1.41 -3.29 2.75
CA ILE A 77 -1.12 -2.19 1.83
C ILE A 77 0.36 -2.31 1.43
N PRO A 78 0.72 -2.06 0.16
CA PRO A 78 -0.13 -1.54 -0.93
C PRO A 78 -1.14 -2.56 -1.47
N LEU A 79 -2.20 -2.05 -2.09
CA LEU A 79 -3.16 -2.83 -2.86
C LEU A 79 -2.68 -2.98 -4.30
N PHE A 80 -2.98 -4.12 -4.90
CA PHE A 80 -2.47 -4.47 -6.23
C PHE A 80 -3.59 -4.57 -7.26
N ILE A 81 -3.39 -3.92 -8.44
CA ILE A 81 -4.18 -4.12 -9.67
C ILE A 81 -3.20 -4.68 -10.69
N PHE A 82 -3.28 -5.96 -11.02
CA PHE A 82 -2.31 -6.57 -11.92
C PHE A 82 -2.60 -6.26 -13.39
N LEU A 83 -1.54 -6.00 -14.16
CA LEU A 83 -1.60 -6.03 -15.62
C LEU A 83 -1.23 -7.43 -16.08
N THR A 84 -1.91 -7.95 -17.08
CA THR A 84 -1.71 -9.32 -17.55
C THR A 84 -1.96 -9.44 -19.06
N SER A 85 -1.27 -10.36 -19.71
CA SER A 85 -1.60 -10.80 -21.06
C SER A 85 -2.64 -11.93 -21.00
N TYR A 86 -3.26 -12.25 -22.13
CA TYR A 86 -4.24 -13.36 -22.21
C TYR A 86 -3.68 -14.71 -21.78
N GLU A 87 -2.39 -14.93 -22.04
CA GLU A 87 -1.74 -16.22 -21.75
C GLU A 87 -1.53 -16.47 -20.26
N GLU A 88 -1.72 -15.45 -19.42
CA GLU A 88 -1.39 -15.51 -18.00
C GLU A 88 -2.58 -15.72 -17.07
N PHE A 89 -3.73 -16.11 -17.61
CA PHE A 89 -4.96 -16.30 -16.83
C PHE A 89 -4.79 -17.23 -15.63
N GLN A 90 -3.93 -18.26 -15.76
CA GLN A 90 -3.65 -19.16 -14.64
C GLN A 90 -2.92 -18.45 -13.49
N LEU A 91 -2.10 -17.44 -13.79
CA LEU A 91 -1.37 -16.67 -12.79
C LEU A 91 -2.30 -15.72 -12.02
N ILE A 92 -3.44 -15.35 -12.60
CA ILE A 92 -4.45 -14.51 -11.92
C ILE A 92 -4.97 -15.21 -10.66
N LYS A 93 -5.16 -16.53 -10.69
CA LYS A 93 -5.56 -17.30 -9.51
C LYS A 93 -4.53 -17.18 -8.39
N GLU A 94 -3.26 -17.23 -8.74
CA GLU A 94 -2.17 -17.02 -7.77
C GLU A 94 -2.19 -15.58 -7.24
N ALA A 95 -2.35 -14.58 -8.11
CA ALA A 95 -2.45 -13.17 -7.72
C ALA A 95 -3.55 -12.95 -6.68
N MET A 96 -4.69 -13.63 -6.83
CA MET A 96 -5.80 -13.53 -5.89
C MET A 96 -5.45 -14.05 -4.48
N THR A 97 -4.48 -14.96 -4.35
CA THR A 97 -4.02 -15.41 -3.02
C THR A 97 -3.25 -14.33 -2.28
N TYR A 98 -2.69 -13.37 -3.01
CA TYR A 98 -1.99 -12.21 -2.43
C TYR A 98 -2.90 -10.97 -2.29
N GLU A 99 -4.22 -11.21 -2.26
CA GLU A 99 -5.25 -10.17 -2.09
C GLU A 99 -5.21 -9.09 -3.18
N ALA A 100 -4.92 -9.49 -4.43
CA ALA A 100 -5.12 -8.59 -5.57
C ALA A 100 -6.56 -8.07 -5.57
N VAL A 101 -6.74 -6.79 -5.75
CA VAL A 101 -8.07 -6.19 -5.80
C VAL A 101 -8.70 -6.44 -7.17
N ASP A 102 -7.87 -6.34 -8.22
CA ASP A 102 -8.35 -6.53 -9.59
C ASP A 102 -7.20 -6.87 -10.53
N TYR A 103 -7.54 -7.15 -11.77
CA TYR A 103 -6.58 -7.33 -12.86
C TYR A 103 -7.11 -6.68 -14.14
N LEU A 104 -6.21 -6.27 -15.01
CA LEU A 104 -6.51 -5.63 -16.28
C LEU A 104 -5.73 -6.35 -17.39
N ILE A 105 -6.43 -6.77 -18.44
CA ILE A 105 -5.82 -7.43 -19.59
C ILE A 105 -5.26 -6.33 -20.51
N LYS A 106 -3.95 -6.35 -20.77
CA LYS A 106 -3.25 -5.30 -21.55
C LYS A 106 -3.92 -5.04 -22.89
N LEU A 107 -4.35 -6.10 -23.61
CA LEU A 107 -4.97 -5.98 -24.93
C LEU A 107 -6.39 -5.39 -24.89
N GLU A 108 -7.06 -5.45 -23.74
CA GLU A 108 -8.41 -4.91 -23.55
C GLU A 108 -8.40 -3.61 -22.74
N LEU A 109 -7.22 -3.14 -22.38
CA LEU A 109 -7.06 -1.97 -21.53
C LEU A 109 -7.65 -0.72 -22.18
N ASN A 110 -8.56 -0.09 -21.46
CA ASN A 110 -9.23 1.15 -21.89
C ASN A 110 -9.61 1.97 -20.66
N ALA A 111 -9.96 3.23 -20.87
CA ALA A 111 -10.26 4.17 -19.78
C ALA A 111 -11.34 3.62 -18.83
N LYS A 112 -12.41 3.04 -19.37
CA LYS A 112 -13.52 2.54 -18.56
C LYS A 112 -13.08 1.39 -17.64
N ALA A 113 -12.37 0.40 -18.19
CA ALA A 113 -11.87 -0.73 -17.41
C ALA A 113 -10.91 -0.27 -16.30
N LEU A 114 -10.02 0.66 -16.63
CA LEU A 114 -9.07 1.24 -15.66
C LEU A 114 -9.81 1.99 -14.55
N GLU A 115 -10.80 2.83 -14.90
CA GLU A 115 -11.62 3.56 -13.93
C GLU A 115 -12.37 2.61 -12.99
N GLU A 116 -12.95 1.54 -13.50
CA GLU A 116 -13.67 0.55 -12.71
C GLU A 116 -12.73 -0.12 -11.69
N ALA A 117 -11.55 -0.54 -12.14
CA ALA A 117 -10.54 -1.14 -11.26
C ALA A 117 -10.06 -0.15 -10.20
N VAL A 118 -9.83 1.11 -10.57
CA VAL A 118 -9.44 2.18 -9.64
C VAL A 118 -10.53 2.41 -8.58
N LYS A 119 -11.79 2.57 -8.99
CA LYS A 119 -12.92 2.78 -8.06
C LYS A 119 -13.05 1.62 -7.07
N LYS A 120 -12.95 0.39 -7.56
CA LYS A 120 -12.97 -0.82 -6.72
C LYS A 120 -11.82 -0.81 -5.70
N THR A 121 -10.62 -0.41 -6.14
CA THR A 121 -9.44 -0.35 -5.28
C THR A 121 -9.57 0.74 -4.22
N LEU A 122 -10.08 1.91 -4.57
CA LEU A 122 -10.33 3.00 -3.62
C LEU A 122 -11.33 2.58 -2.54
N SER A 123 -12.42 1.94 -2.93
CA SER A 123 -13.43 1.41 -1.98
C SER A 123 -12.81 0.37 -1.03
N ARG A 124 -11.96 -0.51 -1.55
CA ARG A 124 -11.23 -1.50 -0.74
C ARG A 124 -10.26 -0.82 0.22
N LEU A 125 -9.54 0.21 -0.25
CA LEU A 125 -8.60 0.99 0.56
C LEU A 125 -9.33 1.66 1.73
N GLU A 126 -10.46 2.31 1.47
CA GLU A 126 -11.32 2.91 2.50
C GLU A 126 -11.75 1.88 3.56
N THR A 127 -12.18 0.71 3.12
CA THR A 127 -12.60 -0.37 4.02
C THR A 127 -11.45 -0.80 4.94
N ILE A 128 -10.24 -0.93 4.37
CA ILE A 128 -9.05 -1.31 5.14
C ILE A 128 -8.69 -0.19 6.15
N GLN A 129 -8.72 1.06 5.71
CA GLN A 129 -8.40 2.20 6.57
C GLN A 129 -9.39 2.31 7.74
N VAL A 130 -10.69 2.13 7.48
CA VAL A 130 -11.72 2.12 8.54
C VAL A 130 -11.50 0.95 9.50
N SER A 131 -11.20 -0.24 8.99
CA SER A 131 -10.96 -1.43 9.83
C SER A 131 -9.70 -1.32 10.69
N MET A 132 -8.75 -0.48 10.27
CA MET A 132 -7.52 -0.19 11.03
C MET A 132 -7.69 0.99 11.99
N GLY A 133 -8.91 1.55 12.12
CA GLY A 133 -9.19 2.70 12.98
C GLY A 133 -8.76 4.04 12.40
N TYR A 134 -8.46 4.08 11.11
CA TYR A 134 -8.12 5.33 10.43
C TYR A 134 -9.37 6.14 10.12
N LYS A 135 -9.80 6.96 11.08
CA LYS A 135 -10.69 8.08 10.80
C LYS A 135 -9.82 9.31 10.59
N ASP A 136 -9.73 9.70 9.33
CA ASP A 136 -9.37 11.05 8.91
C ASP A 136 -8.03 11.62 9.43
N SER A 137 -6.98 11.27 8.74
CA SER A 137 -5.81 12.16 8.55
C SER A 137 -4.77 11.42 7.69
N GLY A 138 -4.27 12.09 6.66
CA GLY A 138 -3.25 11.55 5.75
C GLY A 138 -1.91 11.27 6.46
N ARG A 139 -1.91 10.28 7.35
CA ARG A 139 -0.68 9.82 7.97
C ARG A 139 0.08 8.91 7.01
N PRO A 140 1.37 9.10 6.85
CA PRO A 140 2.16 8.26 5.96
C PRO A 140 2.08 6.78 6.34
N LEU A 141 2.07 5.91 5.35
CA LEU A 141 2.11 4.45 5.51
C LEU A 141 3.23 4.00 6.48
N LEU A 142 4.36 4.68 6.45
CA LEU A 142 5.49 4.39 7.32
C LEU A 142 5.07 4.39 8.79
N GLN A 143 4.21 5.33 9.20
CA GLN A 143 3.71 5.39 10.58
C GLN A 143 2.88 4.16 10.94
N SER A 144 2.09 3.64 9.99
CA SER A 144 1.33 2.39 10.19
C SER A 144 2.25 1.18 10.42
N TYR A 145 3.39 1.13 9.74
CA TYR A 145 4.37 0.05 9.93
C TYR A 145 5.04 0.14 11.31
N TYR A 146 5.40 1.34 11.74
CA TYR A 146 5.90 1.56 13.11
C TYR A 146 4.87 1.13 14.14
N GLU A 147 3.61 1.55 13.98
CA GLU A 147 2.53 1.18 14.90
C GLU A 147 2.37 -0.33 14.98
N LYS A 148 2.32 -1.02 13.84
CA LYS A 148 2.23 -2.49 13.80
C LYS A 148 3.43 -3.17 14.45
N PHE A 149 4.63 -2.70 14.15
CA PHE A 149 5.86 -3.22 14.76
C PHE A 149 5.80 -3.09 16.28
N PHE A 150 5.48 -1.88 16.78
CA PHE A 150 5.39 -1.65 18.22
C PHE A 150 4.24 -2.41 18.88
N MET A 151 3.09 -2.57 18.19
CA MET A 151 2.00 -3.41 18.69
C MET A 151 2.43 -4.87 18.80
N ARG A 152 3.15 -5.40 17.81
CA ARG A 152 3.69 -6.76 17.87
C ARG A 152 4.72 -6.90 19.00
N LEU A 153 5.56 -5.90 19.17
CA LEU A 153 6.56 -5.86 20.24
C LEU A 153 5.89 -5.87 21.64
N LEU A 154 4.90 -4.98 21.83
CA LEU A 154 4.18 -4.84 23.09
C LEU A 154 3.39 -6.11 23.49
N HIS A 155 2.87 -6.82 22.48
CA HIS A 155 2.09 -8.04 22.70
C HIS A 155 2.90 -9.33 22.56
N ASN A 156 4.23 -9.20 22.39
CA ASN A 156 5.14 -10.34 22.23
C ASN A 156 4.71 -11.28 21.08
N LEU A 157 4.37 -10.68 19.92
CA LEU A 157 3.84 -11.39 18.75
C LEU A 157 4.88 -11.65 17.65
N PHE A 158 6.17 -11.64 17.99
CA PHE A 158 7.22 -12.09 17.08
C PHE A 158 7.44 -13.59 17.24
N ASP A 159 7.46 -14.31 16.13
CA ASP A 159 7.59 -15.77 16.15
C ASP A 159 9.01 -16.22 16.54
N ASN A 160 10.00 -15.39 16.25
CA ASN A 160 11.41 -15.63 16.58
C ASN A 160 12.21 -14.34 16.54
N GLU A 161 13.44 -14.41 17.06
CA GLU A 161 14.38 -13.28 17.14
C GLU A 161 14.79 -12.77 15.75
N GLU A 162 14.95 -13.69 14.80
CA GLU A 162 15.33 -13.35 13.42
C GLU A 162 14.27 -12.44 12.75
N GLN A 163 12.99 -12.74 12.97
CA GLN A 163 11.88 -11.93 12.45
C GLN A 163 11.87 -10.52 13.08
N PHE A 164 12.13 -10.43 14.38
CA PHE A 164 12.26 -9.15 15.08
C PHE A 164 13.41 -8.32 14.53
N GLU A 165 14.60 -8.94 14.38
CA GLU A 165 15.80 -8.27 13.87
C GLU A 165 15.59 -7.76 12.43
N LEU A 166 14.99 -8.60 11.57
CA LEU A 166 14.72 -8.23 10.18
C LEU A 166 13.81 -7.00 10.11
N GLN A 167 12.69 -7.04 10.83
CA GLN A 167 11.73 -5.93 10.82
C GLN A 167 12.28 -4.66 11.48
N SER A 168 13.10 -4.80 12.54
CA SER A 168 13.79 -3.66 13.17
C SER A 168 14.71 -2.97 12.18
N ARG A 169 15.49 -3.77 11.44
CA ARG A 169 16.41 -3.28 10.42
C ARG A 169 15.67 -2.55 9.29
N ASP A 170 14.58 -3.13 8.80
CA ASP A 170 13.76 -2.55 7.73
C ASP A 170 13.19 -1.19 8.13
N LEU A 171 12.81 -1.05 9.40
CA LEU A 171 12.28 0.20 9.96
C LEU A 171 13.40 1.14 10.47
N ARG A 172 14.67 0.76 10.31
CA ARG A 172 15.85 1.50 10.79
C ARG A 172 15.77 1.78 12.30
N LEU A 173 15.24 0.81 13.05
CA LEU A 173 15.15 0.89 14.50
C LEU A 173 16.39 0.22 15.11
N ASP A 174 17.00 0.88 16.06
CA ASP A 174 18.19 0.37 16.77
C ASP A 174 17.79 0.01 18.21
N PHE A 175 17.94 -1.26 18.56
CA PHE A 175 17.64 -1.79 19.88
C PHE A 175 18.93 -2.29 20.55
N THR A 176 19.92 -1.42 20.67
CA THR A 176 21.22 -1.75 21.29
C THR A 176 21.23 -1.51 22.81
N GLU A 177 20.24 -0.80 23.35
CA GLU A 177 20.17 -0.53 24.78
C GLU A 177 19.58 -1.70 25.54
N THR A 178 19.96 -1.82 26.81
CA THR A 178 19.53 -2.93 27.66
C THR A 178 18.11 -2.77 28.22
N CYS A 179 17.57 -1.55 28.20
CA CYS A 179 16.22 -1.28 28.73
C CYS A 179 15.48 -0.24 27.86
N TYR A 180 14.22 -0.51 27.62
CA TYR A 180 13.32 0.38 26.89
C TYR A 180 12.05 0.60 27.70
N PHE A 181 11.51 1.82 27.62
CA PHE A 181 10.24 2.17 28.27
C PHE A 181 9.21 2.59 27.24
N THR A 182 8.00 2.11 27.40
CA THR A 182 6.86 2.49 26.57
C THR A 182 5.85 3.26 27.40
N ALA A 183 5.44 4.44 26.92
CA ALA A 183 4.38 5.23 27.53
C ALA A 183 3.16 5.26 26.62
N LEU A 184 2.00 4.90 27.16
CA LEU A 184 0.71 4.95 26.47
C LEU A 184 0.01 6.24 26.87
N CYS A 185 -0.14 7.17 25.90
CA CYS A 185 -0.84 8.43 26.12
C CYS A 185 -2.16 8.43 25.37
N GLN A 186 -3.24 8.65 26.07
CA GLN A 186 -4.56 8.83 25.47
C GLN A 186 -4.86 10.34 25.44
N ILE A 187 -4.96 10.90 24.26
CA ILE A 187 -5.35 12.29 24.07
C ILE A 187 -6.88 12.34 24.08
N GLN A 188 -7.47 12.92 25.13
CA GLN A 188 -8.89 13.25 25.13
C GLN A 188 -9.09 14.58 24.43
N GLU A 189 -9.76 14.57 23.29
CA GLU A 189 -10.28 15.82 22.72
C GLU A 189 -11.39 16.35 23.64
N GLU A 190 -11.11 17.42 24.37
CA GLU A 190 -12.17 18.22 25.02
C GLU A 190 -13.04 18.82 23.89
N THR A 191 -14.21 18.27 23.70
CA THR A 191 -15.28 18.94 22.95
C THR A 191 -15.66 20.17 23.76
N SER A 192 -15.12 21.34 23.44
CA SER A 192 -15.60 22.65 23.90
C SER A 192 -17.00 22.85 23.33
N ARG A 193 -18.02 22.48 24.11
CA ARG A 193 -19.40 22.88 23.87
C ARG A 193 -19.46 24.36 24.11
N UNK A 194 -19.47 25.17 23.38
CA UNK A 194 -19.73 26.51 23.49
C UNK A 194 -21.17 26.62 23.69
N UNK A 195 -21.37 26.83 24.61
CA UNK A 195 -22.65 27.13 24.84
C UNK A 195 -22.81 28.55 24.59
N UNK A 196 -23.27 28.80 23.72
CA UNK A 196 -23.59 30.07 23.53
C UNK A 196 -24.70 30.35 24.39
N UNK A 197 -24.46 30.90 25.17
CA UNK A 197 -25.43 31.37 26.00
C UNK A 197 -25.99 32.56 25.39
N UNK A 198 -26.82 32.49 24.95
CA UNK A 198 -27.52 33.58 24.56
C UNK A 198 -28.20 34.13 25.70
N UNK A 199 -27.98 35.07 25.89
CA UNK A 199 -28.65 35.76 26.88
C UNK A 199 -29.65 36.63 26.35
N UNK A 200 -30.33 36.70 26.79
CA UNK A 200 -31.43 37.54 26.52
C UNK A 200 -31.56 38.76 27.06
#